data_dadea835678e3ff827e5070bf3becaf0
#
_entry.id   dadea835678e3ff827e5070bf3becaf0
#
_cell.length_a   1.000
_cell.length_b   1.000
_cell.length_c   1.000
_cell.angle_alpha   90.00
_cell.angle_beta   90.00
_cell.angle_gamma   90.00
#
_symmetry.space_group_name_H-M   'P 1'
#
loop_
_entity.id
_entity.type
_entity.pdbx_description
1 polymer ?
#
loop_
_entity_poly.entity_id
_entity_poly.type
_entity_poly.pdbx_seq_one_letter_code
_entity_poly.pdbx_strand_id
1 'polypeptide(L)'
;GGTNIKQTDKDHYEVATCKESFEAMYKFFNAGTTPGTLEYTDENDVILSGRAGFFGENIFKANTVVEVYALDAATGFRKSGFADFKFSTDAQGYWGPFRADKNTYYEFVVYDNISGSRKVHYYREPFKRSDKLVYLRTFPTGFSKAGLFLAALPKDDAQGVTAFFGASQAAVAGRDELILDGNVLSTNTFCSKENTTIALFTYDDHK
;
A
#
# COMPACT_ATOMS: atom_id res chain seq x y z
N GLY A 1 7.95 29.61 19.27
CA GLY A 1 6.69 29.33 18.60
C GLY A 1 6.96 28.73 17.26
N GLY A 2 6.16 27.75 16.83
CA GLY A 2 6.28 27.14 15.51
C GLY A 2 5.82 28.10 14.42
N THR A 3 6.43 28.01 13.26
CA THR A 3 5.96 28.71 12.05
C THR A 3 5.02 27.76 11.28
N ASN A 4 3.79 28.20 11.09
CA ASN A 4 2.86 27.47 10.24
C ASN A 4 3.07 27.88 8.79
N ILE A 5 3.33 26.89 7.93
CA ILE A 5 3.41 27.06 6.48
C ILE A 5 2.11 26.50 5.89
N LYS A 6 1.30 27.37 5.28
CA LYS A 6 0.07 26.97 4.62
C LYS A 6 0.38 26.69 3.14
N GLN A 7 0.06 25.49 2.70
CA GLN A 7 0.05 25.13 1.29
C GLN A 7 -1.36 25.39 0.76
N THR A 8 -1.51 26.40 -0.09
CA THR A 8 -2.78 26.71 -0.77
C THR A 8 -2.94 25.82 -1.98
N ASP A 9 -4.19 25.50 -2.31
CA ASP A 9 -4.56 24.71 -3.51
C ASP A 9 -4.01 23.29 -3.52
N LYS A 10 -3.79 22.70 -2.32
CA LYS A 10 -3.36 21.32 -2.14
C LYS A 10 -4.39 20.58 -1.31
N ASP A 11 -4.72 19.36 -1.72
CA ASP A 11 -5.53 18.46 -0.93
C ASP A 11 -4.69 17.75 0.18
N HIS A 12 -5.34 16.87 0.91
CA HIS A 12 -4.72 16.16 2.04
C HIS A 12 -3.52 15.29 1.62
N TYR A 13 -3.59 14.66 0.46
CA TYR A 13 -2.52 13.81 -0.07
C TYR A 13 -1.42 14.64 -0.74
N GLU A 14 -1.80 15.64 -1.50
CA GLU A 14 -0.85 16.54 -2.17
C GLU A 14 0.03 17.28 -1.17
N VAL A 15 -0.52 17.75 -0.05
CA VAL A 15 0.28 18.37 1.03
C VAL A 15 1.34 17.40 1.57
N ALA A 16 1.04 16.10 1.64
CA ALA A 16 1.99 15.11 2.13
C ALA A 16 3.07 14.73 1.11
N THR A 17 2.84 14.94 -0.18
CA THR A 17 3.67 14.41 -1.27
C THR A 17 4.26 15.48 -2.18
N CYS A 18 3.83 16.75 -2.07
CA CYS A 18 4.29 17.78 -2.98
C CYS A 18 5.70 18.29 -2.67
N LYS A 19 6.35 18.81 -3.71
CA LYS A 19 7.68 19.40 -3.65
C LYS A 19 7.79 20.50 -2.60
N GLU A 20 6.82 21.38 -2.54
CA GLU A 20 6.80 22.54 -1.65
C GLU A 20 6.81 22.14 -0.17
N SER A 21 6.07 21.09 0.18
CA SER A 21 6.08 20.54 1.53
C SER A 21 7.43 19.91 1.88
N PHE A 22 8.01 19.16 0.95
CA PHE A 22 9.34 18.59 1.13
C PHE A 22 10.39 19.69 1.33
N GLU A 23 10.40 20.71 0.49
CA GLU A 23 11.34 21.82 0.60
C GLU A 23 11.19 22.58 1.94
N ALA A 24 9.95 22.78 2.39
CA ALA A 24 9.68 23.43 3.66
C ALA A 24 10.20 22.61 4.85
N MET A 25 9.95 21.30 4.84
CA MET A 25 10.49 20.38 5.85
C MET A 25 12.01 20.32 5.81
N TYR A 26 12.59 20.23 4.62
CA TYR A 26 14.04 20.18 4.47
C TYR A 26 14.70 21.44 5.03
N LYS A 27 14.20 22.62 4.71
CA LYS A 27 14.67 23.90 5.24
C LYS A 27 14.56 23.97 6.76
N PHE A 28 13.45 23.46 7.31
CA PHE A 28 13.24 23.42 8.75
C PHE A 28 14.31 22.59 9.48
N PHE A 29 14.58 21.39 8.98
CA PHE A 29 15.56 20.48 9.59
C PHE A 29 17.02 20.81 9.29
N ASN A 30 17.28 21.56 8.21
CA ASN A 30 18.63 21.89 7.75
C ASN A 30 18.96 23.39 7.86
N ALA A 31 18.52 24.04 8.92
CA ALA A 31 18.84 25.42 9.28
C ALA A 31 18.58 26.44 8.12
N GLY A 32 17.51 26.26 7.39
CA GLY A 32 17.13 27.12 6.27
C GLY A 32 17.77 26.80 4.93
N THR A 33 18.61 25.77 4.84
CA THR A 33 19.23 25.34 3.59
C THR A 33 18.19 24.75 2.64
N THR A 34 18.26 25.06 1.36
CA THR A 34 17.45 24.41 0.31
C THR A 34 18.06 23.08 -0.10
N PRO A 35 17.26 22.08 -0.49
CA PRO A 35 17.81 20.86 -1.08
C PRO A 35 18.52 21.16 -2.41
N GLY A 36 19.66 20.50 -2.67
CA GLY A 36 20.44 20.69 -3.88
C GLY A 36 19.72 20.23 -5.14
N THR A 37 18.96 19.13 -5.04
CA THR A 37 18.08 18.63 -6.10
C THR A 37 16.91 17.89 -5.48
N LEU A 38 15.80 17.88 -6.18
CA LEU A 38 14.63 17.03 -5.88
C LEU A 38 14.48 15.89 -6.88
N GLU A 39 15.29 15.92 -7.92
CA GLU A 39 15.33 14.83 -8.86
C GLU A 39 16.17 13.68 -8.32
N TYR A 40 15.74 12.49 -8.61
CA TYR A 40 16.47 11.28 -8.27
C TYR A 40 16.85 10.52 -9.53
N THR A 41 17.94 9.80 -9.44
CA THR A 41 18.39 8.89 -10.49
C THR A 41 18.10 7.45 -10.05
N ASP A 42 17.85 6.60 -11.03
CA ASP A 42 17.70 5.16 -10.80
C ASP A 42 19.02 4.60 -10.23
N GLU A 43 18.91 3.73 -9.25
CA GLU A 43 20.05 2.96 -8.77
C GLU A 43 20.29 1.76 -9.69
N ASN A 44 21.56 1.36 -9.82
CA ASN A 44 21.88 0.15 -10.56
C ASN A 44 21.75 -1.10 -9.71
N ASP A 45 21.75 -0.93 -8.40
CA ASP A 45 21.76 -1.98 -7.40
C ASP A 45 20.68 -1.70 -6.33
N VAL A 46 19.49 -2.17 -6.58
CA VAL A 46 18.34 -1.90 -5.72
C VAL A 46 18.26 -2.95 -4.62
N ILE A 47 18.32 -2.51 -3.38
CA ILE A 47 18.18 -3.37 -2.19
C ILE A 47 16.87 -3.05 -1.48
N LEU A 48 16.04 -4.07 -1.29
CA LEU A 48 14.75 -3.94 -0.62
C LEU A 48 14.75 -4.69 0.71
N SER A 49 14.18 -4.05 1.71
CA SER A 49 13.85 -4.63 3.01
C SER A 49 12.73 -3.84 3.67
N GLY A 50 12.22 -4.32 4.77
CA GLY A 50 11.16 -3.59 5.44
C GLY A 50 10.69 -4.23 6.73
N ARG A 51 9.44 -3.96 7.09
CA ARG A 51 8.80 -4.52 8.28
C ARG A 51 7.42 -5.03 7.95
N ALA A 52 6.99 -6.09 8.65
CA ALA A 52 5.63 -6.59 8.59
C ALA A 52 4.95 -6.50 9.97
N GLY A 53 3.66 -6.18 9.95
CA GLY A 53 2.86 -6.00 11.15
C GLY A 53 1.38 -6.17 10.87
N PHE A 54 0.52 -5.73 11.79
CA PHE A 54 -0.93 -5.84 11.63
C PHE A 54 -1.55 -4.62 10.96
N PHE A 55 -2.55 -4.86 10.14
CA PHE A 55 -3.37 -3.79 9.56
C PHE A 55 -4.21 -3.11 10.65
N GLY A 56 -4.21 -1.77 10.64
CA GLY A 56 -4.95 -0.97 11.62
C GLY A 56 -4.35 -0.91 13.02
N GLU A 57 -3.23 -1.59 13.25
CA GLU A 57 -2.51 -1.58 14.51
C GLU A 57 -1.04 -1.21 14.26
N ASN A 58 -0.44 -0.49 15.19
CA ASN A 58 0.98 -0.14 15.08
C ASN A 58 1.87 -1.18 15.79
N ILE A 59 1.60 -2.45 15.49
CA ILE A 59 2.29 -3.60 16.09
C ILE A 59 2.98 -4.37 14.98
N PHE A 60 4.28 -4.58 15.13
CA PHE A 60 5.07 -5.44 14.27
C PHE A 60 5.14 -6.85 14.86
N LYS A 61 5.29 -7.84 14.00
CA LYS A 61 5.17 -9.23 14.41
C LYS A 61 6.33 -10.08 13.94
N ALA A 62 6.88 -10.88 14.86
CA ALA A 62 7.82 -11.94 14.55
C ALA A 62 7.14 -13.11 13.82
N ASN A 63 7.94 -13.86 13.08
CA ASN A 63 7.53 -15.08 12.36
C ASN A 63 6.42 -14.87 11.32
N THR A 64 6.22 -13.63 10.86
CA THR A 64 5.40 -13.34 9.70
C THR A 64 6.17 -13.73 8.45
N VAL A 65 5.54 -14.49 7.57
CA VAL A 65 6.13 -14.90 6.29
C VAL A 65 5.95 -13.79 5.28
N VAL A 66 7.01 -13.47 4.56
CA VAL A 66 7.00 -12.56 3.41
C VAL A 66 7.56 -13.34 2.22
N GLU A 67 6.73 -13.63 1.25
CA GLU A 67 7.12 -14.22 -0.03
C GLU A 67 7.13 -13.12 -1.09
N VAL A 68 8.12 -13.15 -1.98
CA VAL A 68 8.28 -12.18 -3.07
C VAL A 68 8.28 -12.92 -4.39
N TYR A 69 7.46 -12.49 -5.31
CA TYR A 69 7.32 -13.06 -6.64
C TYR A 69 7.59 -11.98 -7.70
N ALA A 70 8.45 -12.29 -8.66
CA ALA A 70 8.60 -11.46 -9.85
C ALA A 70 7.40 -11.66 -10.78
N LEU A 71 6.88 -10.56 -11.30
CA LEU A 71 5.73 -10.57 -12.20
C LEU A 71 6.17 -10.29 -13.63
N ASP A 72 5.45 -10.88 -14.57
CA ASP A 72 5.52 -10.55 -15.98
C ASP A 72 4.83 -9.20 -16.22
N ALA A 73 5.53 -8.27 -16.84
CA ALA A 73 5.06 -6.90 -17.02
C ALA A 73 3.86 -6.77 -17.98
N ALA A 74 3.69 -7.72 -18.91
CA ALA A 74 2.62 -7.66 -19.88
C ALA A 74 1.31 -8.29 -19.37
N THR A 75 1.43 -9.31 -18.52
CA THR A 75 0.29 -10.09 -18.05
C THR A 75 -0.05 -9.86 -16.58
N GLY A 76 0.90 -9.36 -15.78
CA GLY A 76 0.78 -9.25 -14.33
C GLY A 76 0.90 -10.58 -13.59
N PHE A 77 1.05 -11.69 -14.28
CA PHE A 77 1.16 -13.01 -13.65
C PHE A 77 2.57 -13.25 -13.09
N ARG A 78 2.66 -14.13 -12.12
CA ARG A 78 3.94 -14.59 -11.58
C ARG A 78 4.76 -15.29 -12.66
N LYS A 79 6.05 -14.93 -12.75
CA LYS A 79 6.99 -15.60 -13.67
C LYS A 79 7.30 -17.04 -13.27
N SER A 80 7.10 -17.37 -11.99
CA SER A 80 7.34 -18.69 -11.41
C SER A 80 6.21 -19.08 -10.46
N GLY A 81 5.93 -20.36 -10.33
CA GLY A 81 5.01 -20.89 -9.32
C GLY A 81 5.61 -20.89 -7.90
N PHE A 82 6.91 -20.57 -7.76
CA PHE A 82 7.61 -20.49 -6.49
C PHE A 82 8.07 -19.07 -6.21
N ALA A 83 8.12 -18.71 -4.94
CA ALA A 83 8.64 -17.41 -4.52
C ALA A 83 10.12 -17.26 -4.89
N ASP A 84 10.49 -16.13 -5.50
CA ASP A 84 11.89 -15.79 -5.78
C ASP A 84 12.66 -15.55 -4.50
N PHE A 85 11.99 -14.97 -3.48
CA PHE A 85 12.54 -14.78 -2.14
C PHE A 85 11.48 -15.10 -1.09
N LYS A 86 11.95 -15.65 0.04
CA LYS A 86 11.08 -15.96 1.18
C LYS A 86 11.80 -15.62 2.48
N PHE A 87 11.12 -14.87 3.33
CA PHE A 87 11.61 -14.39 4.61
C PHE A 87 10.64 -14.76 5.73
N SER A 88 11.18 -14.89 6.93
CA SER A 88 10.43 -14.86 8.17
C SER A 88 10.89 -13.64 8.96
N THR A 89 9.98 -12.83 9.46
CA THR A 89 10.33 -11.64 10.19
C THR A 89 10.99 -11.96 11.54
N ASP A 90 11.90 -11.10 11.96
CA ASP A 90 12.50 -11.14 13.29
C ASP A 90 11.54 -10.63 14.39
N ALA A 91 12.04 -10.55 15.63
CA ALA A 91 11.26 -10.12 16.78
C ALA A 91 10.70 -8.69 16.67
N GLN A 92 11.33 -7.85 15.85
CA GLN A 92 10.93 -6.47 15.57
C GLN A 92 10.11 -6.34 14.27
N GLY A 93 9.82 -7.46 13.62
CA GLY A 93 9.06 -7.52 12.39
C GLY A 93 9.87 -7.21 11.13
N TYR A 94 11.20 -7.15 11.17
CA TYR A 94 12.04 -6.90 10.00
C TYR A 94 12.13 -8.13 9.09
N TRP A 95 12.14 -7.88 7.78
CA TRP A 95 12.34 -8.85 6.71
C TRP A 95 13.32 -8.33 5.66
N GLY A 96 13.88 -9.25 4.89
CA GLY A 96 14.91 -8.94 3.89
C GLY A 96 16.30 -8.89 4.52
N PRO A 97 17.31 -8.26 3.87
CA PRO A 97 17.20 -7.62 2.55
C PRO A 97 17.26 -8.61 1.38
N PHE A 98 16.84 -8.15 0.19
CA PHE A 98 17.15 -8.82 -1.07
C PHE A 98 17.48 -7.81 -2.16
N ARG A 99 18.19 -8.28 -3.20
CA ARG A 99 18.50 -7.49 -4.39
C ARG A 99 17.37 -7.61 -5.38
N ALA A 100 16.75 -6.49 -5.71
CA ALA A 100 15.65 -6.40 -6.67
C ALA A 100 16.15 -5.94 -8.04
N ASP A 101 15.51 -6.41 -9.09
CA ASP A 101 15.67 -5.86 -10.43
C ASP A 101 14.80 -4.61 -10.56
N LYS A 102 15.41 -3.48 -10.93
CA LYS A 102 14.75 -2.18 -11.06
C LYS A 102 13.73 -2.07 -12.19
N ASN A 103 13.58 -3.09 -13.01
CA ASN A 103 12.62 -3.15 -14.11
C ASN A 103 11.53 -4.22 -13.89
N THR A 104 11.59 -4.92 -12.76
CA THR A 104 10.67 -6.01 -12.46
C THR A 104 9.56 -5.54 -11.52
N TYR A 105 8.32 -5.85 -11.87
CA TYR A 105 7.17 -5.75 -10.98
C TYR A 105 7.21 -6.88 -9.97
N TYR A 106 6.81 -6.60 -8.74
CA TYR A 106 6.83 -7.58 -7.67
C TYR A 106 5.47 -7.72 -6.99
N GLU A 107 5.15 -8.95 -6.64
CA GLU A 107 4.10 -9.25 -5.69
C GLU A 107 4.73 -9.69 -4.37
N PHE A 108 4.30 -9.06 -3.28
CA PHE A 108 4.65 -9.47 -1.93
C PHE A 108 3.43 -10.16 -1.32
N VAL A 109 3.60 -11.40 -0.88
CA VAL A 109 2.56 -12.14 -0.18
C VAL A 109 2.94 -12.26 1.29
N VAL A 110 2.08 -11.77 2.15
CA VAL A 110 2.37 -11.64 3.59
C VAL A 110 1.32 -12.37 4.40
N TYR A 111 1.75 -13.24 5.30
CA TYR A 111 0.85 -14.02 6.13
C TYR A 111 1.51 -14.51 7.42
N ASP A 112 0.70 -14.85 8.41
CA ASP A 112 1.19 -15.46 9.64
C ASP A 112 1.62 -16.90 9.37
N ASN A 113 2.72 -17.33 9.99
CA ASN A 113 3.22 -18.69 9.87
C ASN A 113 2.42 -19.67 10.75
N ILE A 114 1.10 -19.67 10.58
CA ILE A 114 0.16 -20.62 11.23
C ILE A 114 -0.77 -21.18 10.16
N SER A 115 -1.24 -22.41 10.38
CA SER A 115 -2.18 -23.05 9.46
C SER A 115 -3.47 -22.23 9.32
N GLY A 116 -3.95 -22.05 8.09
CA GLY A 116 -5.17 -21.30 7.80
C GLY A 116 -5.03 -19.77 7.88
N SER A 117 -3.82 -19.24 8.00
CA SER A 117 -3.59 -17.80 7.89
C SER A 117 -4.01 -17.26 6.54
N ARG A 118 -4.74 -16.15 6.56
CA ARG A 118 -5.04 -15.40 5.34
C ARG A 118 -3.79 -14.74 4.81
N LYS A 119 -3.69 -14.73 3.50
CA LYS A 119 -2.63 -14.04 2.78
C LYS A 119 -3.08 -12.66 2.38
N VAL A 120 -2.16 -11.69 2.43
CA VAL A 120 -2.35 -10.34 1.91
C VAL A 120 -1.37 -10.16 0.78
N HIS A 121 -1.86 -9.71 -0.36
CA HIS A 121 -1.10 -9.54 -1.58
C HIS A 121 -0.87 -8.06 -1.85
N TYR A 122 0.37 -7.67 -2.08
CA TYR A 122 0.78 -6.32 -2.43
C TYR A 122 1.47 -6.33 -3.78
N TYR A 123 0.87 -5.71 -4.76
CA TYR A 123 1.45 -5.53 -6.09
C TYR A 123 2.20 -4.21 -6.13
N ARG A 124 3.44 -4.25 -6.60
CA ARG A 124 4.33 -3.10 -6.64
C ARG A 124 4.91 -2.90 -8.02
N GLU A 125 4.94 -1.65 -8.44
CA GLU A 125 5.71 -1.21 -9.59
C GLU A 125 7.21 -1.43 -9.36
N PRO A 126 8.03 -1.41 -10.43
CA PRO A 126 9.46 -1.57 -10.32
C PRO A 126 10.09 -0.52 -9.40
N PHE A 127 10.82 -0.99 -8.40
CA PHE A 127 11.57 -0.11 -7.52
C PHE A 127 12.80 0.44 -8.23
N LYS A 128 12.86 1.73 -8.44
CA LYS A 128 13.99 2.41 -9.10
C LYS A 128 15.13 2.72 -8.15
N ARG A 129 14.90 2.59 -6.84
CA ARG A 129 15.85 2.88 -5.78
C ARG A 129 15.69 1.89 -4.63
N SER A 130 16.76 1.72 -3.86
CA SER A 130 16.71 0.92 -2.63
C SER A 130 15.70 1.48 -1.64
N ASP A 131 14.92 0.59 -1.04
CA ASP A 131 13.94 0.92 -0.01
C ASP A 131 14.10 -0.04 1.17
N LYS A 132 14.40 0.53 2.35
CA LYS A 132 14.53 -0.20 3.61
C LYS A 132 13.27 -0.11 4.47
N LEU A 133 12.24 0.57 3.95
CA LEU A 133 10.99 0.89 4.65
C LEU A 133 9.76 0.33 3.93
N VAL A 134 9.92 -0.77 3.20
CA VAL A 134 8.77 -1.46 2.58
C VAL A 134 7.92 -2.07 3.69
N TYR A 135 6.87 -1.35 4.10
CA TYR A 135 5.96 -1.78 5.15
C TYR A 135 4.84 -2.62 4.58
N LEU A 136 4.68 -3.81 5.15
CA LEU A 136 3.65 -4.77 4.79
C LEU A 136 2.75 -5.03 6.01
N ARG A 137 1.49 -5.33 5.77
CA ARG A 137 0.51 -5.56 6.82
C ARG A 137 -0.22 -6.87 6.57
N THR A 138 -0.38 -7.66 7.62
CA THR A 138 -1.23 -8.84 7.64
C THR A 138 -2.59 -8.49 8.26
N PHE A 139 -3.51 -9.43 8.20
CA PHE A 139 -4.77 -9.29 8.93
C PHE A 139 -4.49 -9.23 10.44
N PRO A 140 -5.19 -8.34 11.17
CA PRO A 140 -5.06 -8.25 12.61
C PRO A 140 -5.59 -9.52 13.28
N THR A 141 -4.98 -9.90 14.40
CA THR A 141 -5.46 -11.00 15.24
C THR A 141 -6.37 -10.48 16.34
N GLY A 142 -7.41 -11.25 16.67
CA GLY A 142 -8.26 -10.99 17.84
C GLY A 142 -9.37 -9.96 17.61
N PHE A 143 -9.85 -9.39 18.70
CA PHE A 143 -11.03 -8.52 18.76
C PHE A 143 -10.72 -7.03 18.56
N SER A 144 -9.71 -6.68 17.79
CA SER A 144 -9.47 -5.28 17.43
C SER A 144 -10.60 -4.75 16.54
N LYS A 145 -10.83 -3.43 16.54
CA LYS A 145 -11.83 -2.80 15.65
C LYS A 145 -11.54 -3.11 14.18
N ALA A 146 -10.26 -3.09 13.79
CA ALA A 146 -9.84 -3.49 12.46
C ALA A 146 -10.11 -4.97 12.19
N GLY A 147 -9.88 -5.86 13.17
CA GLY A 147 -10.17 -7.29 13.06
C GLY A 147 -11.67 -7.58 12.89
N LEU A 148 -12.53 -6.89 13.62
CA LEU A 148 -13.99 -7.02 13.47
C LEU A 148 -14.47 -6.55 12.10
N PHE A 149 -13.95 -5.41 11.61
CA PHE A 149 -14.26 -4.91 10.28
C PHE A 149 -13.81 -5.90 9.20
N LEU A 150 -12.56 -6.36 9.27
CA LEU A 150 -12.01 -7.29 8.29
C LEU A 150 -12.62 -8.70 8.38
N ALA A 151 -13.17 -9.09 9.53
CA ALA A 151 -13.89 -10.36 9.66
C ALA A 151 -15.19 -10.40 8.84
N ALA A 152 -15.78 -9.24 8.56
CA ALA A 152 -16.97 -9.11 7.73
C ALA A 152 -16.65 -9.12 6.22
N LEU A 153 -15.39 -8.94 5.83
CA LEU A 153 -14.99 -8.96 4.42
C LEU A 153 -14.91 -10.39 3.88
N PRO A 154 -14.96 -10.55 2.54
CA PRO A 154 -14.77 -11.83 1.87
C PRO A 154 -13.51 -12.55 2.36
N LYS A 155 -13.56 -13.87 2.39
CA LYS A 155 -12.53 -14.72 3.01
C LYS A 155 -11.82 -15.66 2.04
N ASP A 156 -12.16 -15.56 0.78
CA ASP A 156 -11.58 -16.33 -0.30
C ASP A 156 -10.31 -15.64 -0.81
N ASP A 157 -9.27 -16.40 -1.10
CA ASP A 157 -8.03 -15.88 -1.69
C ASP A 157 -8.26 -15.29 -3.10
N ALA A 158 -9.35 -15.67 -3.77
CA ALA A 158 -9.76 -15.16 -5.08
C ALA A 158 -10.62 -13.87 -4.99
N GLN A 159 -10.76 -13.27 -3.82
CA GLN A 159 -11.58 -12.08 -3.62
C GLN A 159 -10.72 -10.86 -3.33
N GLY A 160 -10.98 -9.77 -4.03
CA GLY A 160 -10.44 -8.44 -3.74
C GLY A 160 -11.53 -7.49 -3.27
N VAL A 161 -11.17 -6.52 -2.44
CA VAL A 161 -12.06 -5.44 -2.03
C VAL A 161 -11.37 -4.11 -2.25
N THR A 162 -12.00 -3.26 -3.03
CA THR A 162 -11.60 -1.86 -3.17
C THR A 162 -12.59 -1.00 -2.41
N ALA A 163 -12.11 -0.24 -1.45
CA ALA A 163 -12.96 0.64 -0.64
C ALA A 163 -12.56 2.11 -0.83
N PHE A 164 -13.56 2.93 -1.10
CA PHE A 164 -13.45 4.38 -1.16
C PHE A 164 -14.03 4.97 0.12
N PHE A 165 -13.25 5.78 0.82
CA PHE A 165 -13.65 6.42 2.06
C PHE A 165 -13.61 7.93 1.88
N GLY A 166 -14.64 8.61 2.37
CA GLY A 166 -14.67 10.07 2.45
C GLY A 166 -15.03 10.53 3.86
N ALA A 167 -14.58 11.70 4.23
CA ALA A 167 -14.90 12.27 5.55
C ALA A 167 -16.40 12.60 5.70
N SER A 168 -17.05 12.98 4.62
CA SER A 168 -18.48 13.33 4.57
C SER A 168 -19.26 12.57 3.50
N GLN A 169 -18.59 12.16 2.44
CA GLN A 169 -19.16 11.45 1.31
C GLN A 169 -18.04 10.71 0.57
N ALA A 170 -18.25 9.46 0.19
CA ALA A 170 -17.22 8.63 -0.47
C ALA A 170 -16.92 9.10 -1.90
N ALA A 171 -17.96 9.52 -2.63
CA ALA A 171 -17.84 10.09 -3.96
C ALA A 171 -19.02 11.04 -4.22
N VAL A 172 -18.80 12.04 -5.05
CA VAL A 172 -19.82 13.06 -5.41
C VAL A 172 -20.16 12.92 -6.89
N ALA A 173 -21.42 12.62 -7.18
CA ALA A 173 -21.90 12.51 -8.54
C ALA A 173 -21.69 13.83 -9.32
N GLY A 174 -21.18 13.74 -10.53
CA GLY A 174 -20.88 14.88 -11.38
C GLY A 174 -19.57 15.62 -11.07
N ARG A 175 -18.90 15.29 -9.95
CA ARG A 175 -17.56 15.76 -9.63
C ARG A 175 -16.52 14.64 -9.78
N ASP A 176 -16.84 13.47 -9.21
CA ASP A 176 -15.92 12.35 -9.16
C ASP A 176 -16.31 11.32 -10.22
N GLU A 177 -15.33 10.80 -10.94
CA GLU A 177 -15.52 9.74 -11.89
C GLU A 177 -14.89 8.44 -11.36
N LEU A 178 -15.71 7.44 -11.12
CA LEU A 178 -15.29 6.10 -10.70
C LEU A 178 -15.63 5.13 -11.83
N ILE A 179 -14.61 4.57 -12.45
CA ILE A 179 -14.77 3.56 -13.49
C ILE A 179 -14.07 2.28 -13.05
N LEU A 180 -14.77 1.16 -13.09
CA LEU A 180 -14.21 -0.15 -12.85
C LEU A 180 -14.60 -1.07 -13.99
N ASP A 181 -13.64 -1.66 -14.64
CA ASP A 181 -13.83 -2.57 -15.77
C ASP A 181 -14.79 -2.00 -16.84
N GLY A 182 -14.57 -0.72 -17.19
CA GLY A 182 -15.39 0.01 -18.16
C GLY A 182 -16.77 0.42 -17.67
N ASN A 183 -17.18 0.05 -16.46
CA ASN A 183 -18.46 0.42 -15.87
C ASN A 183 -18.32 1.68 -15.03
N VAL A 184 -19.16 2.68 -15.32
CA VAL A 184 -19.24 3.91 -14.53
C VAL A 184 -19.97 3.65 -13.24
N LEU A 185 -19.29 3.83 -12.11
CA LEU A 185 -19.84 3.63 -10.76
C LEU A 185 -20.26 4.93 -10.09
N SER A 186 -19.90 6.09 -10.65
CA SER A 186 -20.27 7.42 -10.13
C SER A 186 -21.74 7.76 -10.41
N THR A 187 -22.63 6.84 -10.07
CA THR A 187 -24.09 7.02 -10.20
C THR A 187 -24.69 7.61 -8.92
N ASN A 188 -25.88 8.17 -8.99
CA ASN A 188 -26.57 8.70 -7.82
C ASN A 188 -26.79 7.66 -6.71
N THR A 189 -26.86 6.38 -7.05
CA THR A 189 -27.00 5.29 -6.08
C THR A 189 -25.76 5.14 -5.21
N PHE A 190 -24.57 5.15 -5.82
CA PHE A 190 -23.31 5.00 -5.09
C PHE A 190 -22.83 6.31 -4.48
N CYS A 191 -23.15 7.44 -5.10
CA CYS A 191 -22.71 8.77 -4.69
C CYS A 191 -23.77 9.50 -3.84
N SER A 192 -24.59 8.77 -3.06
CA SER A 192 -25.54 9.42 -2.16
C SER A 192 -24.81 10.13 -1.01
N LYS A 193 -25.43 11.19 -0.48
CA LYS A 193 -24.82 12.00 0.59
C LYS A 193 -24.64 11.23 1.90
N GLU A 194 -25.39 10.16 2.07
CA GLU A 194 -25.34 9.30 3.25
C GLU A 194 -24.18 8.28 3.19
N ASN A 195 -23.66 8.05 1.99
CA ASN A 195 -22.61 7.05 1.78
C ASN A 195 -21.22 7.66 2.01
N THR A 196 -20.67 7.45 3.17
CA THR A 196 -19.27 7.79 3.49
C THR A 196 -18.28 6.73 3.02
N THR A 197 -18.77 5.55 2.63
CA THR A 197 -17.94 4.43 2.17
C THR A 197 -18.64 3.72 1.01
N ILE A 198 -17.87 3.45 -0.05
CA ILE A 198 -18.25 2.55 -1.13
C ILE A 198 -17.27 1.40 -1.13
N ALA A 199 -17.76 0.16 -0.99
CA ALA A 199 -16.95 -1.04 -1.07
C ALA A 199 -17.35 -1.85 -2.30
N LEU A 200 -16.37 -2.16 -3.15
CA LEU A 200 -16.53 -2.97 -4.34
C LEU A 200 -15.86 -4.32 -4.10
N PHE A 201 -16.60 -5.38 -4.26
CA PHE A 201 -16.13 -6.74 -4.12
C PHE A 201 -15.87 -7.29 -5.53
N THR A 202 -14.61 -7.64 -5.78
CA THR A 202 -14.17 -8.23 -7.02
C THR A 202 -13.79 -9.68 -6.79
N TYR A 203 -13.98 -10.50 -7.78
CA TYR A 203 -13.69 -11.93 -7.73
C TYR A 203 -12.75 -12.26 -8.89
N ASP A 204 -11.71 -13.01 -8.60
CA ASP A 204 -10.87 -13.60 -9.61
C ASP A 204 -11.56 -14.87 -10.14
N ASP A 205 -11.95 -14.86 -11.40
CA ASP A 205 -12.57 -16.00 -12.08
C ASP A 205 -11.55 -16.87 -12.84
N HIS A 206 -10.30 -16.47 -12.83
CA HIS A 206 -9.20 -17.27 -13.36
C HIS A 206 -8.83 -18.40 -12.39
N LYS A 207 -9.47 -19.50 -12.55
CA LYS A 207 -9.21 -20.74 -11.82
C LYS A 207 -8.39 -21.72 -12.64
#